data_362084afa91f5dc34d6d999b727c889a
#
_entry.id   362084afa91f5dc34d6d999b727c889a
#
_cell.length_a   1.000
_cell.length_b   1.000
_cell.length_c   1.000
_cell.angle_alpha   90.00
_cell.angle_beta   90.00
_cell.angle_gamma   90.00
#
_symmetry.space_group_name_H-M   'P 1'
#
loop_
_entity.id
_entity.type
_entity.pdbx_description
1 polymer ?
#
loop_
_entity_poly.entity_id
_entity_poly.type
_entity_poly.pdbx_seq_one_letter_code
_entity_poly.pdbx_strand_id
1 'polypeptide(L)'
;MQQDTGIKSFLLVGSNLGNPLAQIDHGYDLVNEECGRIIHRTTCHKTEPWGYHDQPVFYNELWALETDLKPLKLLEKLKNIEVQCGRKPRSKWYARELDIDILFYGQEIVQLTKLMIPHPWHHKRLFSLKLMQEAAPNFSHPIFEKTSKILIESLPKIVH
;
A
#
# COMPACT_ATOMS: atom_id res chain seq x y z
N MET A 1 -25.41 -17.65 8.96
CA MET A 1 -24.69 -17.31 7.72
C MET A 1 -24.02 -15.96 7.89
N GLN A 2 -22.71 -15.95 7.93
CA GLN A 2 -21.99 -14.68 8.02
C GLN A 2 -22.06 -13.98 6.67
N GLN A 3 -22.62 -12.79 6.67
CA GLN A 3 -22.52 -11.92 5.52
C GLN A 3 -21.15 -11.26 5.51
N ASP A 4 -20.46 -11.36 4.39
CA ASP A 4 -19.21 -10.69 4.16
C ASP A 4 -19.53 -9.23 3.92
N THR A 5 -19.51 -8.43 4.99
CA THR A 5 -19.88 -7.00 4.94
C THR A 5 -18.70 -6.07 4.71
N GLY A 6 -17.48 -6.61 4.78
CA GLY A 6 -16.27 -5.81 4.66
C GLY A 6 -15.97 -5.39 3.23
N ILE A 7 -15.42 -4.20 3.09
CA ILE A 7 -14.87 -3.71 1.82
C ILE A 7 -13.43 -4.23 1.69
N LYS A 8 -13.04 -4.60 0.49
CA LYS A 8 -11.66 -4.99 0.22
C LYS A 8 -10.83 -3.76 -0.10
N SER A 9 -9.84 -3.47 0.75
CA SER A 9 -8.90 -2.37 0.56
C SER A 9 -7.51 -2.96 0.29
N PHE A 10 -6.79 -2.38 -0.66
CA PHE A 10 -5.43 -2.81 -0.97
C PHE A 10 -4.45 -1.81 -0.41
N LEU A 11 -3.52 -2.30 0.41
CA LEU A 11 -2.55 -1.50 1.14
C LEU A 11 -1.15 -1.77 0.61
N LEU A 12 -0.42 -0.73 0.26
CA LEU A 12 1.00 -0.83 -0.09
C LEU A 12 1.82 -0.56 1.15
N VAL A 13 2.69 -1.49 1.51
CA VAL A 13 3.45 -1.45 2.76
C VAL A 13 4.93 -1.46 2.44
N GLY A 14 5.68 -0.54 3.05
CA GLY A 14 7.10 -0.45 2.81
C GLY A 14 7.89 -0.09 4.06
N SER A 15 9.15 -0.49 4.08
CA SER A 15 10.08 -0.16 5.16
C SER A 15 11.51 -0.21 4.62
N ASN A 16 12.37 0.72 5.08
CA ASN A 16 13.79 0.70 4.74
C ASN A 16 14.69 1.16 5.89
N LEU A 17 14.15 1.24 7.11
CA LEU A 17 14.90 1.64 8.31
C LEU A 17 14.81 0.57 9.40
N GLY A 18 15.87 0.46 10.19
CA GLY A 18 15.93 -0.51 11.26
C GLY A 18 15.98 -1.93 10.74
N ASN A 19 15.03 -2.76 11.17
CA ASN A 19 14.83 -4.10 10.64
C ASN A 19 13.55 -4.10 9.79
N PRO A 20 13.65 -3.86 8.47
CA PRO A 20 12.46 -3.68 7.64
C PRO A 20 11.49 -4.86 7.66
N LEU A 21 11.99 -6.09 7.62
CA LEU A 21 11.12 -7.27 7.60
C LEU A 21 10.38 -7.43 8.94
N ALA A 22 11.04 -7.18 10.06
CA ALA A 22 10.40 -7.22 11.38
C ALA A 22 9.36 -6.10 11.53
N GLN A 23 9.63 -4.91 11.00
CA GLN A 23 8.68 -3.80 11.02
C GLN A 23 7.43 -4.11 10.20
N ILE A 24 7.61 -4.71 9.04
CA ILE A 24 6.48 -5.11 8.19
C ILE A 24 5.63 -6.18 8.89
N ASP A 25 6.27 -7.17 9.52
CA ASP A 25 5.56 -8.21 10.28
C ASP A 25 4.80 -7.62 11.46
N HIS A 26 5.40 -6.68 12.18
CA HIS A 26 4.74 -5.97 13.29
C HIS A 26 3.52 -5.19 12.79
N GLY A 27 3.68 -4.48 11.69
CA GLY A 27 2.57 -3.75 11.05
C GLY A 27 1.45 -4.67 10.61
N TYR A 28 1.80 -5.83 10.06
CA TYR A 28 0.84 -6.86 9.66
C TYR A 28 -0.05 -7.28 10.83
N ASP A 29 0.57 -7.59 11.98
CA ASP A 29 -0.17 -8.00 13.17
C ASP A 29 -1.10 -6.89 13.66
N LEU A 30 -0.62 -5.65 13.70
CA LEU A 30 -1.42 -4.51 14.16
C LEU A 30 -2.59 -4.19 13.23
N VAL A 31 -2.39 -4.29 11.91
CA VAL A 31 -3.47 -4.07 10.94
C VAL A 31 -4.55 -5.14 11.08
N ASN A 32 -4.17 -6.40 11.25
CA ASN A 32 -5.12 -7.47 11.49
C ASN A 32 -5.90 -7.27 12.79
N GLU A 33 -5.27 -6.71 13.80
CA GLU A 33 -5.90 -6.49 15.10
C GLU A 33 -6.82 -5.26 15.10
N GLU A 34 -6.43 -4.18 14.44
CA GLU A 34 -7.08 -2.87 14.60
C GLU A 34 -7.90 -2.44 13.39
N CYS A 35 -7.65 -2.97 12.20
CA CYS A 35 -8.28 -2.45 10.97
C CYS A 35 -9.25 -3.41 10.30
N GLY A 36 -9.09 -4.71 10.52
CA GLY A 36 -9.91 -5.72 9.86
C GLY A 36 -9.15 -7.02 9.72
N ARG A 37 -9.35 -7.71 8.60
CA ARG A 37 -8.69 -9.00 8.36
C ARG A 37 -7.90 -8.93 7.06
N ILE A 38 -6.59 -9.17 7.13
CA ILE A 38 -5.78 -9.30 5.92
C ILE A 38 -6.05 -10.69 5.32
N ILE A 39 -6.61 -10.69 4.12
CA ILE A 39 -7.02 -11.92 3.42
C ILE A 39 -5.98 -12.38 2.39
N HIS A 40 -5.03 -11.52 2.06
CA HIS A 40 -3.92 -11.87 1.18
C HIS A 40 -2.71 -10.99 1.49
N ARG A 41 -1.54 -11.59 1.51
CA ARG A 41 -0.26 -10.93 1.71
C ARG A 41 0.67 -11.38 0.58
N THR A 42 1.18 -10.43 -0.20
CA THR A 42 2.06 -10.74 -1.33
C THR A 42 3.47 -11.14 -0.87
N THR A 43 4.29 -11.56 -1.84
CA THR A 43 5.72 -11.66 -1.64
C THR A 43 6.32 -10.27 -1.40
N CYS A 44 7.51 -10.22 -0.82
CA CYS A 44 8.22 -8.99 -0.53
C CYS A 44 9.15 -8.64 -1.70
N HIS A 45 9.04 -7.42 -2.19
CA HIS A 45 9.87 -6.91 -3.29
C HIS A 45 10.81 -5.84 -2.79
N LYS A 46 12.07 -5.88 -3.21
CA LYS A 46 13.04 -4.83 -2.95
C LYS A 46 12.96 -3.77 -4.04
N THR A 47 12.97 -2.49 -3.67
CA THR A 47 12.97 -1.39 -4.63
C THR A 47 14.00 -0.34 -4.25
N GLU A 48 14.51 0.37 -5.28
CA GLU A 48 15.39 1.51 -5.07
C GLU A 48 14.61 2.66 -4.41
N PRO A 49 15.27 3.43 -3.52
CA PRO A 49 14.60 4.55 -2.87
C PRO A 49 14.25 5.66 -3.86
N TRP A 50 13.07 6.25 -3.67
CA TRP A 50 12.62 7.41 -4.43
C TRP A 50 13.18 8.69 -3.81
N GLY A 51 13.67 9.59 -4.65
CA GLY A 51 14.09 10.93 -4.27
C GLY A 51 15.47 10.97 -3.64
N TYR A 52 15.63 10.52 -2.40
CA TYR A 52 16.91 10.50 -1.69
C TYR A 52 17.59 9.15 -1.84
N HIS A 53 18.62 9.08 -2.70
CA HIS A 53 19.25 7.83 -3.10
C HIS A 53 20.28 7.26 -2.11
N ASP A 54 20.73 8.06 -1.12
CA ASP A 54 21.71 7.62 -0.12
C ASP A 54 21.05 6.92 1.08
N GLN A 55 19.94 6.24 0.87
CA GLN A 55 19.24 5.49 1.89
C GLN A 55 19.14 4.02 1.50
N PRO A 56 18.91 3.12 2.46
CA PRO A 56 18.75 1.69 2.15
C PRO A 56 17.58 1.44 1.19
N VAL A 57 17.65 0.32 0.47
CA VAL A 57 16.54 -0.11 -0.39
C VAL A 57 15.28 -0.33 0.43
N PHE A 58 14.12 -0.09 -0.18
CA PHE A 58 12.83 -0.39 0.41
C PHE A 58 12.48 -1.86 0.22
N TYR A 59 11.85 -2.43 1.25
CA TYR A 59 11.15 -3.71 1.17
C TYR A 59 9.67 -3.41 1.10
N ASN A 60 8.98 -3.93 0.11
CA ASN A 60 7.57 -3.62 -0.15
C ASN A 60 6.73 -4.87 -0.27
N GLU A 61 5.53 -4.81 0.28
CA GLU A 61 4.49 -5.82 0.11
C GLU A 61 3.17 -5.13 -0.15
N LEU A 62 2.21 -5.89 -0.65
CA LEU A 62 0.84 -5.43 -0.76
C LEU A 62 -0.06 -6.38 0.02
N TRP A 63 -0.96 -5.80 0.82
CA TRP A 63 -1.93 -6.56 1.60
C TRP A 63 -3.34 -6.27 1.11
N ALA A 64 -4.14 -7.31 0.94
CA ALA A 64 -5.56 -7.16 0.72
C ALA A 64 -6.26 -7.25 2.07
N LEU A 65 -6.89 -6.18 2.49
CA LEU A 65 -7.57 -6.04 3.78
C LEU A 65 -9.07 -6.02 3.57
N GLU A 66 -9.77 -6.85 4.32
CA GLU A 66 -11.22 -6.79 4.43
C GLU A 66 -11.57 -5.97 5.67
N THR A 67 -12.28 -4.84 5.50
CA THR A 67 -12.49 -3.88 6.57
C THR A 67 -13.90 -3.30 6.57
N ASP A 68 -14.41 -3.01 7.77
CA ASP A 68 -15.66 -2.27 7.95
C ASP A 68 -15.40 -0.77 8.23
N LEU A 69 -14.14 -0.38 8.35
CA LEU A 69 -13.78 1.01 8.60
C LEU A 69 -14.01 1.85 7.34
N LYS A 70 -14.57 3.04 7.50
CA LYS A 70 -14.67 4.02 6.42
C LYS A 70 -13.29 4.54 6.03
N PRO A 71 -13.10 5.07 4.82
CA PRO A 71 -11.75 5.43 4.34
C PRO A 71 -10.95 6.34 5.26
N LEU A 72 -11.55 7.41 5.78
CA LEU A 72 -10.84 8.33 6.68
C LEU A 72 -10.49 7.67 8.02
N LYS A 73 -11.36 6.81 8.53
CA LYS A 73 -11.09 6.09 9.78
C LYS A 73 -9.98 5.05 9.57
N LEU A 74 -9.98 4.37 8.42
CA LEU A 74 -8.91 3.46 8.05
C LEU A 74 -7.58 4.21 7.98
N LEU A 75 -7.54 5.36 7.31
CA LEU A 75 -6.35 6.20 7.24
C LEU A 75 -5.82 6.56 8.63
N GLU A 76 -6.71 7.01 9.53
CA GLU A 76 -6.35 7.36 10.90
C GLU A 76 -5.70 6.18 11.64
N LYS A 77 -6.31 4.99 11.53
CA LYS A 77 -5.78 3.79 12.15
C LYS A 77 -4.41 3.39 11.59
N LEU A 78 -4.25 3.47 10.27
CA LEU A 78 -2.97 3.14 9.64
C LEU A 78 -1.85 4.11 10.05
N LYS A 79 -2.16 5.40 10.16
CA LYS A 79 -1.19 6.39 10.64
C LYS A 79 -0.77 6.12 12.08
N ASN A 80 -1.71 5.73 12.94
CA ASN A 80 -1.40 5.35 14.32
C ASN A 80 -0.52 4.10 14.38
N ILE A 81 -0.75 3.13 13.50
CA ILE A 81 0.08 1.92 13.40
C ILE A 81 1.50 2.28 12.97
N GLU A 82 1.67 3.18 12.01
CA GLU A 82 2.99 3.67 11.62
C GLU A 82 3.74 4.24 12.82
N VAL A 83 3.07 5.04 13.64
CA VAL A 83 3.66 5.63 14.86
C VAL A 83 4.03 4.53 15.87
N GLN A 84 3.15 3.55 16.08
CA GLN A 84 3.43 2.41 16.96
C GLN A 84 4.65 1.60 16.51
N CYS A 85 4.91 1.56 15.21
CA CYS A 85 6.08 0.91 14.63
C CYS A 85 7.32 1.80 14.59
N GLY A 86 7.28 2.94 15.28
CA GLY A 86 8.42 3.80 15.48
C GLY A 86 8.64 4.91 14.46
N ARG A 87 7.68 5.13 13.55
CA ARG A 87 7.81 6.18 12.54
C ARG A 87 7.94 7.55 13.19
N LYS A 88 8.95 8.30 12.76
CA LYS A 88 9.22 9.66 13.21
C LYS A 88 9.00 10.63 12.06
N PRO A 89 8.65 11.92 12.35
CA PRO A 89 8.53 12.94 11.31
C PRO A 89 9.86 13.08 10.56
N ARG A 90 9.78 12.97 9.21
CA ARG A 90 10.92 13.15 8.32
C ARG A 90 10.44 13.78 7.03
N SER A 91 11.38 14.24 6.22
CA SER A 91 11.09 14.69 4.88
C SER A 91 10.45 13.56 4.05
N LYS A 92 9.57 13.95 3.13
CA LYS A 92 8.72 13.04 2.34
C LYS A 92 9.48 11.90 1.64
N TRP A 93 10.71 12.15 1.21
CA TRP A 93 11.49 11.19 0.41
C TRP A 93 12.57 10.47 1.21
N TYR A 94 12.61 10.68 2.52
CA TYR A 94 13.58 10.02 3.37
C TYR A 94 13.11 8.62 3.83
N ALA A 95 14.05 7.89 4.47
CA ALA A 95 13.82 6.57 5.00
C ALA A 95 12.64 6.50 5.98
N ARG A 96 11.96 5.35 6.04
CA ARG A 96 10.80 5.12 6.89
C ARG A 96 10.93 3.81 7.63
N GLU A 97 10.56 3.82 8.91
CA GLU A 97 10.41 2.59 9.70
C GLU A 97 9.29 1.73 9.15
N LEU A 98 8.13 2.34 8.89
CA LEU A 98 7.00 1.67 8.26
C LEU A 98 6.14 2.72 7.56
N ASP A 99 5.72 2.39 6.35
CA ASP A 99 4.85 3.24 5.54
C ASP A 99 3.71 2.36 5.02
N ILE A 100 2.46 2.79 5.24
CA ILE A 100 1.28 2.06 4.79
C ILE A 100 0.38 3.01 4.02
N ASP A 101 0.27 2.79 2.72
CA ASP A 101 -0.56 3.60 1.83
C ASP A 101 -1.80 2.84 1.40
N ILE A 102 -2.95 3.51 1.40
CA ILE A 102 -4.17 2.96 0.82
C ILE A 102 -4.10 3.14 -0.69
N LEU A 103 -4.01 2.03 -1.43
CA LEU A 103 -4.02 2.07 -2.90
C LEU A 103 -5.46 2.13 -3.43
N PHE A 104 -6.31 1.27 -2.90
CA PHE A 104 -7.71 1.13 -3.32
C PHE A 104 -8.59 0.84 -2.11
N TYR A 105 -9.83 1.26 -2.20
CA TYR A 105 -10.88 0.96 -1.22
C TYR A 105 -12.12 0.53 -2.01
N GLY A 106 -12.24 -0.77 -2.26
CA GLY A 106 -13.21 -1.29 -3.21
C GLY A 106 -13.06 -0.58 -4.55
N GLN A 107 -14.15 -0.15 -5.13
CA GLN A 107 -14.16 0.67 -6.36
C GLN A 107 -14.42 2.14 -6.08
N GLU A 108 -14.29 2.57 -4.83
CA GLU A 108 -14.58 3.96 -4.44
C GLU A 108 -13.50 4.93 -4.91
N ILE A 109 -13.94 6.13 -5.21
CA ILE A 109 -13.06 7.25 -5.58
C ILE A 109 -13.21 8.30 -4.48
N VAL A 110 -12.09 8.65 -3.83
CA VAL A 110 -12.06 9.64 -2.76
C VAL A 110 -11.07 10.73 -3.14
N GLN A 111 -11.50 11.98 -3.14
CA GLN A 111 -10.66 13.13 -3.50
C GLN A 111 -10.75 14.17 -2.38
N LEU A 112 -9.96 13.95 -1.34
CA LEU A 112 -9.87 14.86 -0.19
C LEU A 112 -8.43 15.35 -0.07
N THR A 113 -8.23 16.48 0.59
CA THR A 113 -6.87 17.04 0.77
C THR A 113 -5.93 16.04 1.42
N LYS A 114 -6.41 15.26 2.40
CA LYS A 114 -5.57 14.33 3.15
C LYS A 114 -5.68 12.87 2.70
N LEU A 115 -6.55 12.56 1.73
CA LEU A 115 -6.74 11.19 1.27
C LEU A 115 -7.22 11.17 -0.18
N MET A 116 -6.41 10.54 -1.04
CA MET A 116 -6.75 10.31 -2.45
C MET A 116 -6.82 8.80 -2.68
N ILE A 117 -7.97 8.32 -3.12
CA ILE A 117 -8.18 6.92 -3.52
C ILE A 117 -8.83 6.92 -4.90
N PRO A 118 -8.32 6.19 -5.90
CA PRO A 118 -7.07 5.42 -5.88
C PRO A 118 -5.83 6.27 -5.62
N HIS A 119 -4.79 5.64 -5.07
CA HIS A 119 -3.54 6.35 -4.80
C HIS A 119 -3.00 6.99 -6.08
N PRO A 120 -2.65 8.28 -6.06
CA PRO A 120 -2.34 9.03 -7.29
C PRO A 120 -1.07 8.58 -8.02
N TRP A 121 -0.18 7.85 -7.33
CA TRP A 121 1.08 7.39 -7.91
C TRP A 121 1.10 5.90 -8.27
N HIS A 122 0.08 5.13 -7.84
CA HIS A 122 0.06 3.69 -8.04
C HIS A 122 0.25 3.30 -9.51
N HIS A 123 -0.53 3.90 -10.40
CA HIS A 123 -0.52 3.55 -11.82
C HIS A 123 0.76 3.98 -12.55
N LYS A 124 1.64 4.73 -11.88
CA LYS A 124 2.91 5.21 -12.43
C LYS A 124 4.11 4.44 -11.88
N ARG A 125 3.90 3.52 -10.95
CA ARG A 125 4.99 2.82 -10.25
C ARG A 125 4.97 1.34 -10.59
N LEU A 126 5.96 0.89 -11.32
CA LEU A 126 6.04 -0.52 -11.75
C LEU A 126 5.96 -1.50 -10.58
N PHE A 127 6.71 -1.25 -9.49
CA PHE A 127 6.70 -2.16 -8.34
C PHE A 127 5.32 -2.28 -7.70
N SER A 128 4.58 -1.17 -7.61
CA SER A 128 3.23 -1.14 -7.05
C SER A 128 2.26 -1.94 -7.92
N LEU A 129 2.34 -1.74 -9.23
CA LEU A 129 1.53 -2.47 -10.21
C LEU A 129 1.82 -3.97 -10.20
N LYS A 130 3.09 -4.36 -10.09
CA LYS A 130 3.48 -5.77 -10.03
C LYS A 130 2.94 -6.44 -8.78
N LEU A 131 3.02 -5.77 -7.63
CA LEU A 131 2.43 -6.28 -6.39
C LEU A 131 0.92 -6.42 -6.49
N MET A 132 0.25 -5.43 -7.10
CA MET A 132 -1.19 -5.48 -7.30
C MET A 132 -1.58 -6.61 -8.26
N GLN A 133 -0.79 -6.85 -9.31
CA GLN A 133 -1.00 -7.96 -10.22
C GLN A 133 -0.90 -9.30 -9.51
N GLU A 134 0.05 -9.43 -8.57
CA GLU A 134 0.19 -10.63 -7.75
C GLU A 134 -1.03 -10.83 -6.85
N ALA A 135 -1.47 -9.76 -6.18
CA ALA A 135 -2.56 -9.81 -5.20
C ALA A 135 -3.93 -10.01 -5.84
N ALA A 136 -4.19 -9.32 -6.95
CA ALA A 136 -5.50 -9.30 -7.58
C ALA A 136 -5.38 -9.00 -9.09
N PRO A 137 -5.00 -10.00 -9.89
CA PRO A 137 -4.73 -9.79 -11.32
C PRO A 137 -5.95 -9.30 -12.11
N ASN A 138 -7.16 -9.61 -11.63
CA ASN A 138 -8.40 -9.24 -12.32
C ASN A 138 -9.02 -7.93 -11.81
N PHE A 139 -8.38 -7.29 -10.82
CA PHE A 139 -8.91 -6.04 -10.28
C PHE A 139 -8.73 -4.91 -11.31
N SER A 140 -9.81 -4.19 -11.55
CA SER A 140 -9.82 -3.06 -12.49
C SER A 140 -9.73 -1.75 -11.73
N HIS A 141 -8.80 -0.89 -12.15
CA HIS A 141 -8.63 0.44 -11.57
C HIS A 141 -9.93 1.24 -11.77
N PRO A 142 -10.51 1.81 -10.70
CA PRO A 142 -11.85 2.44 -10.80
C PRO A 142 -11.89 3.68 -11.68
N ILE A 143 -10.75 4.35 -11.93
CA ILE A 143 -10.71 5.52 -12.81
C ILE A 143 -10.37 5.11 -14.25
N PHE A 144 -9.30 4.32 -14.42
CA PHE A 144 -8.79 3.98 -15.76
C PHE A 144 -9.49 2.78 -16.38
N GLU A 145 -10.22 2.00 -15.57
CA GLU A 145 -10.95 0.81 -16.02
C GLU A 145 -10.02 -0.21 -16.69
N LYS A 146 -8.82 -0.38 -16.12
CA LYS A 146 -7.78 -1.26 -16.62
C LYS A 146 -7.18 -2.09 -15.48
N THR A 147 -6.81 -3.33 -15.83
CA THR A 147 -6.10 -4.21 -14.89
C THR A 147 -4.64 -3.77 -14.75
N SER A 148 -3.96 -4.31 -13.73
CA SER A 148 -2.53 -4.02 -13.51
C SER A 148 -1.68 -4.39 -14.73
N LYS A 149 -1.98 -5.53 -15.38
CA LYS A 149 -1.25 -5.97 -16.57
C LYS A 149 -1.28 -4.89 -17.67
N ILE A 150 -2.45 -4.35 -17.94
CA ILE A 150 -2.63 -3.31 -18.97
C ILE A 150 -1.92 -2.02 -18.54
N LEU A 151 -2.03 -1.65 -17.26
CA LEU A 151 -1.36 -0.45 -16.74
C LEU A 151 0.17 -0.59 -16.82
N ILE A 152 0.71 -1.77 -16.56
CA ILE A 152 2.15 -2.04 -16.72
C ILE A 152 2.57 -1.86 -18.18
N GLU A 153 1.80 -2.41 -19.11
CA GLU A 153 2.08 -2.27 -20.54
C GLU A 153 2.03 -0.82 -21.01
N SER A 154 1.27 0.03 -20.32
CA SER A 154 1.11 1.44 -20.63
C SER A 154 2.21 2.33 -20.05
N LEU A 155 3.08 1.79 -19.18
CA LEU A 155 4.16 2.57 -18.61
C LEU A 155 5.18 2.95 -19.68
N PRO A 156 5.77 4.17 -19.56
CA PRO A 156 6.86 4.55 -20.46
C PRO A 156 8.00 3.53 -20.37
N LYS A 157 8.55 3.14 -21.51
CA LYS A 157 9.75 2.29 -21.55
C LYS A 157 10.93 3.18 -21.22
N ILE A 158 11.42 3.04 -19.98
CA ILE A 158 12.63 3.74 -19.56
C ILE A 158 13.80 2.84 -19.92
N VAL A 159 14.62 3.34 -20.83
CA VAL A 159 15.88 2.68 -21.16
C VAL A 159 16.93 3.24 -20.21
N HIS A 160 17.40 2.38 -19.32
CA HIS A 160 18.50 2.71 -18.41
C HIS A 160 19.82 2.22 -18.96
#